data_281d27cb0511fc56b3d8bb4c898c4038
#
_entry.id   281d27cb0511fc56b3d8bb4c898c4038
#
_cell.length_a   1.000
_cell.length_b   1.000
_cell.length_c   1.000
_cell.angle_alpha   90.00
_cell.angle_beta   90.00
_cell.angle_gamma   90.00
#
_symmetry.space_group_name_H-M   'P 1'
#
loop_
_entity.id
_entity.type
_entity.pdbx_description
1 polymer ?
#
loop_
_entity_poly.entity_id
_entity_poly.type
_entity_poly.pdbx_seq_one_letter_code
_entity_poly.pdbx_strand_id
1 'polypeptide(L)'
;MTWCVPVNVKAVVGFYGVYDLLAQWQHDVPVRPRDNICEKFLGAGPHTDRKVFFEASPISYATVDKNATRFMLVYGTDDDVVDATTQSAAFLVALKQAGFFVRTVVIPGAGHYFLNEPVDETSHNGVAAPRVLRFLKEIAF
;
A
#
# COMPACT_ATOMS: atom_id res chain seq x y z
N MET A 1 -10.68 -25.20 -15.28
CA MET A 1 -9.76 -24.33 -16.06
C MET A 1 -9.99 -22.90 -15.63
N THR A 2 -9.07 -22.33 -14.89
CA THR A 2 -9.07 -20.91 -14.55
C THR A 2 -8.49 -20.15 -15.73
N TRP A 3 -9.33 -19.42 -16.43
CA TRP A 3 -8.88 -18.52 -17.49
C TRP A 3 -8.27 -17.28 -16.83
N CYS A 4 -6.96 -17.32 -16.55
CA CYS A 4 -6.23 -16.11 -16.20
C CYS A 4 -5.99 -15.32 -17.48
N VAL A 5 -6.81 -14.30 -17.70
CA VAL A 5 -6.48 -13.28 -18.71
C VAL A 5 -5.29 -12.50 -18.18
N PRO A 6 -4.15 -12.45 -18.86
CA PRO A 6 -3.01 -11.65 -18.42
C PRO A 6 -3.41 -10.17 -18.43
N VAL A 7 -3.47 -9.57 -17.24
CA VAL A 7 -3.73 -8.13 -17.09
C VAL A 7 -2.40 -7.41 -17.00
N ASN A 8 -2.16 -6.48 -17.92
CA ASN A 8 -0.99 -5.62 -17.88
C ASN A 8 -1.32 -4.34 -17.10
N VAL A 9 -0.95 -4.29 -15.81
CA VAL A 9 -1.14 -3.13 -14.98
C VAL A 9 -0.02 -2.12 -15.24
N LYS A 10 -0.35 -0.99 -15.86
CA LYS A 10 0.62 0.07 -16.18
C LYS A 10 1.00 0.92 -14.97
N ALA A 11 0.04 1.18 -14.08
CA ALA A 11 0.25 2.00 -12.91
C ALA A 11 -0.64 1.60 -11.74
N VAL A 12 -0.15 1.86 -10.53
CA VAL A 12 -0.87 1.69 -9.27
C VAL A 12 -0.76 2.99 -8.46
N VAL A 13 -1.89 3.46 -7.95
CA VAL A 13 -1.94 4.52 -6.94
C VAL A 13 -2.46 3.90 -5.66
N GLY A 14 -1.60 3.75 -4.66
CA GLY A 14 -1.93 3.18 -3.37
C GLY A 14 -2.15 4.28 -2.34
N PHE A 15 -3.33 4.32 -1.74
CA PHE A 15 -3.65 5.22 -0.63
C PHE A 15 -3.60 4.45 0.67
N TYR A 16 -2.73 4.84 1.58
CA TYR A 16 -2.55 4.24 2.91
C TYR A 16 -2.70 2.70 2.90
N GLY A 17 -2.07 2.06 1.93
CA GLY A 17 -2.24 0.62 1.68
C GLY A 17 -1.48 -0.28 2.64
N VAL A 18 -1.99 -1.49 2.79
CA VAL A 18 -1.27 -2.59 3.42
C VAL A 18 -0.49 -3.34 2.34
N TYR A 19 0.83 -3.35 2.48
CA TYR A 19 1.74 -3.98 1.50
C TYR A 19 2.50 -5.17 2.07
N ASP A 20 2.53 -5.29 3.40
CA ASP A 20 3.11 -6.40 4.16
C ASP A 20 2.10 -6.87 5.21
N LEU A 21 1.46 -8.00 4.95
CA LEU A 21 0.41 -8.54 5.83
C LEU A 21 0.97 -9.07 7.15
N LEU A 22 2.22 -9.55 7.17
CA LEU A 22 2.84 -9.98 8.42
C LEU A 22 3.13 -8.78 9.33
N ALA A 23 3.67 -7.70 8.77
CA ALA A 23 3.90 -6.46 9.52
C ALA A 23 2.57 -5.87 10.04
N GLN A 24 1.51 -5.90 9.25
CA GLN A 24 0.18 -5.47 9.70
C GLN A 24 -0.35 -6.37 10.82
N TRP A 25 -0.21 -7.67 10.70
CA TRP A 25 -0.60 -8.59 11.75
C TRP A 25 0.12 -8.29 13.07
N GLN A 26 1.43 -8.05 13.01
CA GLN A 26 2.25 -7.70 14.17
C GLN A 26 1.84 -6.36 14.80
N HIS A 27 1.48 -5.39 13.98
CA HIS A 27 0.95 -4.10 14.43
C HIS A 27 -0.39 -4.26 15.17
N ASP A 28 -1.26 -5.13 14.66
CA ASP A 28 -2.63 -5.27 15.18
C ASP A 28 -2.74 -6.17 16.41
N VAL A 29 -1.80 -7.09 16.65
CA VAL A 29 -1.84 -8.04 17.76
C VAL A 29 -2.02 -7.36 19.12
N PRO A 30 -1.29 -6.30 19.49
CA PRO A 30 -1.47 -5.63 20.78
C PRO A 30 -2.84 -4.94 20.94
N VAL A 31 -3.40 -4.49 19.82
CA VAL A 31 -4.65 -3.70 19.80
C VAL A 31 -5.88 -4.61 19.66
N ARG A 32 -5.74 -5.69 18.89
CA ARG A 32 -6.82 -6.64 18.57
C ARG A 32 -6.39 -8.09 18.74
N PRO A 33 -6.04 -8.53 19.96
CA PRO A 33 -5.44 -9.85 20.17
C PRO A 33 -6.37 -11.03 19.85
N ARG A 34 -7.70 -10.79 19.81
CA ARG A 34 -8.73 -11.83 19.54
C ARG A 34 -9.50 -11.58 18.26
N ASP A 35 -9.18 -10.53 17.53
CA ASP A 35 -9.95 -10.09 16.36
C ASP A 35 -9.01 -9.54 15.29
N ASN A 36 -7.98 -10.31 14.93
CA ASN A 36 -7.00 -9.90 13.95
C ASN A 36 -7.58 -9.96 12.53
N ILE A 37 -7.57 -8.83 11.84
CA ILE A 37 -8.17 -8.70 10.50
C ILE A 37 -7.39 -9.50 9.46
N CYS A 38 -6.04 -9.56 9.58
CA CYS A 38 -5.21 -10.35 8.66
C CYS A 38 -5.52 -11.85 8.77
N GLU A 39 -5.71 -12.36 9.98
CA GLU A 39 -6.08 -13.78 10.16
C GLU A 39 -7.44 -14.09 9.55
N LYS A 40 -8.42 -13.20 9.75
CA LYS A 40 -9.74 -13.35 9.14
C LYS A 40 -9.67 -13.33 7.61
N PHE A 41 -8.88 -12.43 7.06
CA PHE A 41 -8.72 -12.29 5.61
C PHE A 41 -8.00 -13.49 4.98
N LEU A 42 -6.95 -14.00 5.63
CA LEU A 42 -6.12 -15.08 5.10
C LEU A 42 -6.59 -16.47 5.51
N GLY A 43 -7.46 -16.57 6.54
CA GLY A 43 -7.95 -17.84 7.08
C GLY A 43 -6.95 -18.58 7.97
N ALA A 44 -5.81 -17.98 8.29
CA ALA A 44 -4.78 -18.56 9.15
C ALA A 44 -3.96 -17.47 9.83
N GLY A 45 -3.39 -17.80 11.00
CA GLY A 45 -2.37 -16.97 11.64
C GLY A 45 -0.96 -17.37 11.18
N PRO A 46 0.03 -16.47 11.37
CA PRO A 46 1.41 -16.72 10.91
C PRO A 46 2.12 -17.86 11.66
N HIS A 47 1.56 -18.29 12.78
CA HIS A 47 2.06 -19.45 13.53
C HIS A 47 1.63 -20.77 12.90
N THR A 48 0.56 -20.78 12.13
CA THR A 48 0.02 -21.96 11.43
C THR A 48 0.43 -21.99 9.97
N ASP A 49 0.39 -20.86 9.28
CA ASP A 49 0.77 -20.73 7.87
C ASP A 49 1.41 -19.38 7.60
N ARG A 50 2.72 -19.33 7.71
CA ARG A 50 3.49 -18.10 7.43
C ARG A 50 3.59 -17.83 5.94
N LYS A 51 3.50 -18.86 5.11
CA LYS A 51 3.63 -18.74 3.66
C LYS A 51 2.49 -17.92 3.05
N VAL A 52 1.26 -18.09 3.53
CA VAL A 52 0.11 -17.33 3.02
C VAL A 52 0.28 -15.83 3.26
N PHE A 53 0.91 -15.40 4.36
CA PHE A 53 1.22 -13.99 4.61
C PHE A 53 2.20 -13.43 3.60
N PHE A 54 3.24 -14.19 3.25
CA PHE A 54 4.20 -13.80 2.22
C PHE A 54 3.54 -13.73 0.84
N GLU A 55 2.80 -14.74 0.45
CA GLU A 55 2.17 -14.83 -0.88
C GLU A 55 1.08 -13.76 -1.09
N ALA A 56 0.39 -13.36 -0.03
CA ALA A 56 -0.65 -12.32 -0.10
C ALA A 56 -0.09 -10.88 0.01
N SER A 57 1.18 -10.71 0.39
CA SER A 57 1.79 -9.39 0.58
C SER A 57 2.33 -8.81 -0.71
N PRO A 58 1.85 -7.63 -1.16
CA PRO A 58 2.38 -6.95 -2.35
C PRO A 58 3.89 -6.74 -2.34
N ILE A 59 4.49 -6.46 -1.18
CA ILE A 59 5.94 -6.26 -1.05
C ILE A 59 6.76 -7.47 -1.49
N SER A 60 6.20 -8.67 -1.40
CA SER A 60 6.85 -9.92 -1.83
C SER A 60 7.09 -10.00 -3.34
N TYR A 61 6.41 -9.14 -4.10
CA TYR A 61 6.46 -9.08 -5.56
C TYR A 61 7.19 -7.84 -6.09
N ALA A 62 7.84 -7.08 -5.21
CA ALA A 62 8.69 -5.96 -5.59
C ALA A 62 10.04 -6.48 -6.11
N THR A 63 10.02 -7.09 -7.28
CA THR A 63 11.16 -7.77 -7.92
C THR A 63 11.46 -7.19 -9.30
N VAL A 64 12.70 -7.34 -9.76
CA VAL A 64 13.20 -6.73 -11.00
C VAL A 64 12.37 -7.15 -12.23
N ASP A 65 11.91 -8.40 -12.29
CA ASP A 65 11.13 -8.93 -13.40
C ASP A 65 9.72 -8.33 -13.51
N LYS A 66 9.26 -7.61 -12.47
CA LYS A 66 7.94 -6.97 -12.40
C LYS A 66 7.98 -5.44 -12.45
N ASN A 67 9.15 -4.84 -12.64
CA ASN A 67 9.36 -3.41 -12.44
C ASN A 67 8.84 -2.48 -13.56
N ALA A 68 8.12 -3.01 -14.53
CA ALA A 68 7.47 -2.21 -15.58
C ALA A 68 6.27 -1.41 -15.08
N THR A 69 5.59 -1.86 -14.03
CA THR A 69 4.49 -1.14 -13.39
C THR A 69 5.00 0.08 -12.63
N ARG A 70 4.34 1.21 -12.80
CA ARG A 70 4.67 2.47 -12.13
C ARG A 70 3.81 2.64 -10.88
N PHE A 71 4.40 3.15 -9.82
CA PHE A 71 3.71 3.31 -8.53
C PHE A 71 3.66 4.76 -8.07
N MET A 72 2.54 5.12 -7.44
CA MET A 72 2.44 6.27 -6.55
C MET A 72 1.89 5.81 -5.21
N LEU A 73 2.59 6.12 -4.12
CA LEU A 73 2.18 5.81 -2.76
C LEU A 73 1.79 7.10 -2.04
N VAL A 74 0.56 7.16 -1.56
CA VAL A 74 -0.02 8.32 -0.85
C VAL A 74 -0.38 7.89 0.56
N TYR A 75 0.20 8.55 1.56
CA TYR A 75 -0.01 8.18 2.96
C TYR A 75 0.21 9.35 3.91
N GLY A 76 -0.38 9.26 5.08
CA GLY A 76 -0.24 10.24 6.15
C GLY A 76 0.78 9.84 7.19
N THR A 77 1.32 10.82 7.91
CA THR A 77 2.30 10.58 8.99
C THR A 77 1.68 10.10 10.29
N ASP A 78 0.38 10.35 10.49
CA ASP A 78 -0.34 10.10 11.74
C ASP A 78 -1.35 8.95 11.61
N ASP A 79 -1.12 8.06 10.64
CA ASP A 79 -1.96 6.88 10.44
C ASP A 79 -1.68 5.84 11.55
N ASP A 80 -2.66 5.62 12.40
CA ASP A 80 -2.62 4.68 13.52
C ASP A 80 -3.23 3.31 13.20
N VAL A 81 -3.85 3.18 12.04
CA VAL A 81 -4.46 1.93 11.55
C VAL A 81 -3.46 1.13 10.70
N VAL A 82 -2.77 1.81 9.79
CA VAL A 82 -1.76 1.24 8.90
C VAL A 82 -0.48 2.05 9.08
N ASP A 83 0.48 1.48 9.80
CA ASP A 83 1.73 2.17 10.11
C ASP A 83 2.53 2.52 8.86
N ALA A 84 2.72 3.81 8.62
CA ALA A 84 3.39 4.32 7.44
C ALA A 84 4.82 3.78 7.27
N THR A 85 5.53 3.58 8.39
CA THR A 85 6.94 3.15 8.38
C THR A 85 7.08 1.70 7.89
N THR A 86 6.25 0.81 8.40
CA THR A 86 6.32 -0.63 8.07
C THR A 86 5.55 -0.99 6.80
N GLN A 87 4.70 -0.11 6.32
CA GLN A 87 3.90 -0.33 5.11
C GLN A 87 4.38 0.52 3.93
N SER A 88 3.91 1.74 3.78
CA SER A 88 4.22 2.58 2.61
C SER A 88 5.72 2.88 2.47
N ALA A 89 6.40 3.23 3.56
CA ALA A 89 7.82 3.54 3.50
C ALA A 89 8.67 2.29 3.21
N ALA A 90 8.37 1.16 3.83
CA ALA A 90 9.06 -0.09 3.56
C ALA A 90 8.83 -0.57 2.11
N PHE A 91 7.60 -0.46 1.62
CA PHE A 91 7.27 -0.82 0.24
C PHE A 91 7.97 0.10 -0.78
N LEU A 92 8.03 1.41 -0.49
CA LEU A 92 8.81 2.36 -1.30
C LEU A 92 10.27 1.93 -1.45
N VAL A 93 10.92 1.53 -0.36
CA VAL A 93 12.31 1.07 -0.38
C VAL A 93 12.45 -0.18 -1.26
N ALA A 94 11.59 -1.16 -1.07
CA ALA A 94 11.59 -2.40 -1.86
C ALA A 94 11.38 -2.13 -3.36
N LEU A 95 10.43 -1.26 -3.71
CA LEU A 95 10.19 -0.86 -5.09
C LEU A 95 11.41 -0.18 -5.73
N LYS A 96 12.04 0.76 -5.01
CA LYS A 96 13.24 1.45 -5.50
C LYS A 96 14.41 0.50 -5.70
N GLN A 97 14.64 -0.42 -4.76
CA GLN A 97 15.70 -1.43 -4.85
C GLN A 97 15.53 -2.35 -6.07
N ALA A 98 14.28 -2.64 -6.44
CA ALA A 98 13.95 -3.46 -7.61
C ALA A 98 13.85 -2.65 -8.92
N GLY A 99 14.14 -1.35 -8.90
CA GLY A 99 14.17 -0.50 -10.08
C GLY A 99 12.79 -0.04 -10.60
N PHE A 100 11.76 -0.10 -9.77
CA PHE A 100 10.45 0.47 -10.14
C PHE A 100 10.49 2.00 -10.21
N PHE A 101 9.73 2.56 -11.15
CA PHE A 101 9.39 3.97 -11.10
C PHE A 101 8.34 4.19 -10.00
N VAL A 102 8.70 4.94 -8.97
CA VAL A 102 7.80 5.20 -7.84
C VAL A 102 7.83 6.67 -7.42
N ARG A 103 6.66 7.23 -7.18
CA ARG A 103 6.43 8.55 -6.59
C ARG A 103 5.73 8.40 -5.25
N THR A 104 5.95 9.35 -4.37
CA THR A 104 5.27 9.39 -3.06
C THR A 104 4.63 10.75 -2.81
N VAL A 105 3.51 10.71 -2.10
CA VAL A 105 2.91 11.88 -1.46
C VAL A 105 2.77 11.56 0.02
N VAL A 106 3.61 12.18 0.83
CA VAL A 106 3.55 12.09 2.29
C VAL A 106 2.79 13.30 2.80
N ILE A 107 1.71 13.08 3.54
CA ILE A 107 0.84 14.15 4.03
C ILE A 107 1.04 14.29 5.54
N PRO A 108 1.70 15.36 6.00
CA PRO A 108 1.90 15.58 7.42
C PRO A 108 0.58 15.70 8.18
N GLY A 109 0.48 15.01 9.32
CA GLY A 109 -0.69 15.03 10.20
C GLY A 109 -1.92 14.27 9.70
N ALA A 110 -1.90 13.68 8.51
CA ALA A 110 -3.01 12.88 8.03
C ALA A 110 -3.02 11.49 8.69
N GLY A 111 -4.21 11.10 9.18
CA GLY A 111 -4.48 9.74 9.66
C GLY A 111 -4.94 8.82 8.53
N HIS A 112 -5.50 7.68 8.93
CA HIS A 112 -6.21 6.80 7.99
C HIS A 112 -7.53 7.47 7.56
N TYR A 113 -8.07 7.08 6.42
CA TYR A 113 -9.37 7.56 5.92
C TYR A 113 -9.43 9.03 5.46
N PHE A 114 -8.32 9.72 5.21
CA PHE A 114 -8.39 11.11 4.72
C PHE A 114 -9.08 11.25 3.35
N LEU A 115 -9.26 10.17 2.60
CA LEU A 115 -10.06 10.17 1.37
C LEU A 115 -11.55 10.49 1.60
N ASN A 116 -12.03 10.37 2.84
CA ASN A 116 -13.38 10.79 3.21
C ASN A 116 -13.53 12.32 3.33
N GLU A 117 -12.43 13.05 3.37
CA GLU A 117 -12.44 14.50 3.40
C GLU A 117 -12.79 15.08 2.01
N PRO A 118 -13.39 16.27 1.94
CA PRO A 118 -13.62 16.95 0.66
C PRO A 118 -12.28 17.33 0.00
N VAL A 119 -12.29 17.51 -1.32
CA VAL A 119 -11.13 18.02 -2.06
C VAL A 119 -11.22 19.55 -2.07
N ASP A 120 -10.52 20.21 -1.17
CA ASP A 120 -10.39 21.66 -1.08
C ASP A 120 -8.97 22.08 -0.68
N GLU A 121 -8.69 23.37 -0.65
CA GLU A 121 -7.35 23.89 -0.37
C GLU A 121 -6.84 23.59 1.05
N THR A 122 -7.72 23.28 1.99
CA THR A 122 -7.40 23.06 3.40
C THR A 122 -7.36 21.58 3.79
N SER A 123 -7.88 20.70 2.95
CA SER A 123 -7.95 19.27 3.24
C SER A 123 -6.67 18.52 2.81
N HIS A 124 -6.47 17.33 3.39
CA HIS A 124 -5.41 16.43 2.97
C HIS A 124 -5.59 15.99 1.50
N ASN A 125 -6.82 15.84 1.04
CA ASN A 125 -7.13 15.55 -0.36
C ASN A 125 -6.75 16.71 -1.31
N GLY A 126 -6.79 17.93 -0.85
CA GLY A 126 -6.30 19.11 -1.60
C GLY A 126 -4.81 19.02 -1.89
N VAL A 127 -4.04 18.37 -1.02
CA VAL A 127 -2.62 18.08 -1.25
C VAL A 127 -2.43 16.88 -2.18
N ALA A 128 -3.19 15.81 -1.98
CA ALA A 128 -3.03 14.55 -2.70
C ALA A 128 -3.53 14.63 -4.16
N ALA A 129 -4.73 15.17 -4.37
CA ALA A 129 -5.41 15.13 -5.67
C ALA A 129 -4.61 15.74 -6.84
N PRO A 130 -4.01 16.94 -6.73
CA PRO A 130 -3.22 17.50 -7.83
C PRO A 130 -1.98 16.64 -8.18
N ARG A 131 -1.37 16.02 -7.19
CA ARG A 131 -0.18 15.19 -7.37
C ARG A 131 -0.52 13.86 -8.01
N VAL A 132 -1.63 13.25 -7.61
CA VAL A 132 -2.17 12.05 -8.27
C VAL A 132 -2.49 12.33 -9.73
N LEU A 133 -3.18 13.45 -10.00
CA LEU A 133 -3.52 13.84 -11.36
C LEU A 133 -2.27 14.06 -12.21
N ARG A 134 -1.24 14.72 -11.67
CA ARG A 134 0.05 14.92 -12.36
C ARG A 134 0.70 13.57 -12.69
N PHE A 135 0.77 12.65 -11.73
CA PHE A 135 1.31 11.32 -11.93
C PHE A 135 0.58 10.58 -13.06
N LEU A 136 -0.76 10.59 -13.04
CA LEU A 136 -1.57 9.95 -14.08
C LEU A 136 -1.33 10.58 -15.46
N LYS A 137 -1.13 11.89 -15.54
CA LYS A 137 -0.77 12.57 -16.79
C LYS A 137 0.62 12.22 -17.28
N GLU A 138 1.60 12.08 -16.38
CA GLU A 138 2.99 11.69 -16.73
C GLU A 138 3.08 10.28 -17.31
N ILE A 139 2.21 9.37 -16.88
CA ILE A 139 2.16 7.98 -17.36
C ILE A 139 1.14 7.76 -18.48
N ALA A 140 0.31 8.77 -18.77
CA ALA A 140 -0.72 8.64 -19.78
C ALA A 140 -0.12 8.51 -21.18
N PHE A 141 -0.43 7.62 -21.79
CA PHE A 141 -1.13 7.16 -22.94
C PHE A 141 -0.67 7.85 -24.22
#